data_1bbdc89fa5c0d9d0522662a6f7ac643d
#
_entry.id   1bbdc89fa5c0d9d0522662a6f7ac643d
#
_cell.length_a   1.000
_cell.length_b   1.000
_cell.length_c   1.000
_cell.angle_alpha   90.00
_cell.angle_beta   90.00
_cell.angle_gamma   90.00
#
_symmetry.space_group_name_H-M   'P 1'
#
loop_
_entity.id
_entity.type
_entity.pdbx_description
1 polymer ?
#
loop_
_entity_poly.entity_id
_entity_poly.type
_entity_poly.pdbx_seq_one_letter_code
_entity_poly.pdbx_strand_id
1 'polypeptide(L)'
;QIADLNGGGVSLEDGEDRYIAGQAVPKTILGSNISFRYKDFDVSLQINGAFGHKVYNGTSLTYMNMNSFPDYNVMKKAPTRNIKDQTATDYWLEDGDYVNFDYITVGWNVPLKNTRYLQSLRLSLTVNNLATISGYSGLTPMINSSSVNSTLGIDDKRNYPLYRTYTIGLSVNF
;
A
#
# COMPACT_ATOMS: atom_id res chain seq x y z
N GLN A 1 -17.27 9.09 -20.03
CA GLN A 1 -17.70 10.36 -20.60
C GLN A 1 -17.44 11.43 -19.56
N ILE A 2 -16.76 12.53 -19.97
CA ILE A 2 -16.51 13.68 -19.09
C ILE A 2 -17.83 14.43 -18.96
N ALA A 3 -18.18 14.83 -17.74
CA ALA A 3 -19.39 15.58 -17.47
C ALA A 3 -19.16 17.07 -17.77
N ASP A 4 -20.13 17.71 -18.39
CA ASP A 4 -20.24 19.16 -18.50
C ASP A 4 -20.90 19.66 -17.22
N LEU A 5 -20.16 20.36 -16.38
CA LEU A 5 -20.64 20.83 -15.07
C LEU A 5 -21.25 22.20 -15.12
N ASN A 6 -20.91 23.03 -16.12
CA ASN A 6 -21.34 24.40 -16.24
C ASN A 6 -22.35 24.63 -17.39
N GLY A 7 -22.56 23.64 -18.26
CA GLY A 7 -23.48 23.74 -19.40
C GLY A 7 -22.91 24.47 -20.62
N GLY A 8 -21.62 24.77 -20.63
CA GLY A 8 -20.92 25.46 -21.70
C GLY A 8 -20.24 24.55 -22.73
N GLY A 9 -20.37 23.24 -22.55
CA GLY A 9 -19.61 22.22 -23.28
C GLY A 9 -18.40 21.73 -22.50
N VAL A 10 -17.98 20.48 -22.72
CA VAL A 10 -16.88 19.88 -21.95
C VAL A 10 -15.58 20.63 -22.19
N SER A 11 -14.99 21.19 -21.13
CA SER A 11 -13.69 21.85 -21.10
C SER A 11 -12.86 21.37 -19.92
N LEU A 12 -11.57 21.19 -20.14
CA LEU A 12 -10.58 20.83 -19.08
C LEU A 12 -9.74 22.04 -18.65
N GLU A 13 -10.13 23.24 -19.05
CA GLU A 13 -9.48 24.48 -18.60
C GLU A 13 -9.79 24.78 -17.14
N ASP A 14 -8.92 25.57 -16.50
CA ASP A 14 -9.11 25.92 -15.10
C ASP A 14 -10.38 26.80 -14.92
N GLY A 15 -11.22 26.37 -13.96
CA GLY A 15 -12.48 27.07 -13.68
C GLY A 15 -13.69 26.59 -14.47
N GLU A 16 -13.51 25.68 -15.42
CA GLU A 16 -14.59 25.09 -16.21
C GLU A 16 -15.13 23.79 -15.56
N ASP A 17 -14.93 22.63 -16.21
CA ASP A 17 -15.46 21.35 -15.73
C ASP A 17 -14.53 20.63 -14.74
N ARG A 18 -13.77 21.38 -13.94
CA ARG A 18 -12.88 20.85 -12.91
C ARG A 18 -13.44 21.09 -11.51
N TYR A 19 -13.27 20.12 -10.65
CA TYR A 19 -13.63 20.21 -9.24
C TYR A 19 -12.63 19.45 -8.36
N ILE A 20 -12.64 19.73 -7.06
CA ILE A 20 -11.81 19.03 -6.08
C ILE A 20 -12.47 17.69 -5.77
N ALA A 21 -12.02 16.62 -6.41
CA ALA A 21 -12.59 15.27 -6.28
C ALA A 21 -12.15 14.52 -5.00
N GLY A 22 -11.11 14.99 -4.33
CA GLY A 22 -10.61 14.35 -3.11
C GLY A 22 -9.31 14.96 -2.61
N GLN A 23 -8.76 14.34 -1.59
CA GLN A 23 -7.47 14.72 -0.99
C GLN A 23 -6.57 13.49 -0.83
N ALA A 24 -5.27 13.68 -1.01
CA ALA A 24 -4.26 12.64 -0.85
C ALA A 24 -3.78 12.46 0.60
N VAL A 25 -4.02 13.46 1.44
CA VAL A 25 -3.62 13.39 2.86
C VAL A 25 -4.69 12.65 3.65
N PRO A 26 -4.33 11.57 4.38
CA PRO A 26 -5.27 10.86 5.23
C PRO A 26 -5.88 11.77 6.31
N LYS A 27 -7.17 11.63 6.55
CA LYS A 27 -7.85 12.32 7.66
C LYS A 27 -7.54 11.66 8.99
N THR A 28 -7.28 10.36 8.99
CA THR A 28 -7.02 9.58 10.20
C THR A 28 -5.88 8.62 9.94
N ILE A 29 -4.92 8.59 10.86
CA ILE A 29 -3.82 7.61 10.88
C ILE A 29 -3.91 6.85 12.18
N LEU A 30 -3.84 5.52 12.11
CA LEU A 30 -3.85 4.63 13.27
C LEU A 30 -2.54 3.83 13.29
N GLY A 31 -2.01 3.65 14.50
CA GLY A 31 -0.87 2.78 14.75
C GLY A 31 -1.08 2.01 16.04
N SER A 32 -0.80 0.72 16.07
CA SER A 32 -0.92 -0.14 17.24
C SER A 32 0.20 -1.16 17.28
N ASN A 33 0.81 -1.32 18.44
CA ASN A 33 1.72 -2.41 18.74
C ASN A 33 1.12 -3.27 19.83
N ILE A 34 0.88 -4.54 19.56
CA ILE A 34 0.31 -5.52 20.47
C ILE A 34 1.40 -6.50 20.83
N SER A 35 1.72 -6.62 22.11
CA SER A 35 2.68 -7.60 22.60
C SER A 35 2.04 -8.48 23.65
N PHE A 36 2.28 -9.78 23.53
CA PHE A 36 1.79 -10.78 24.45
C PHE A 36 2.92 -11.72 24.86
N ARG A 37 3.00 -12.06 26.13
CA ARG A 37 3.97 -13.03 26.65
C ARG A 37 3.25 -14.09 27.48
N TYR A 38 3.58 -15.34 27.19
CA TYR A 38 3.11 -16.46 27.97
C TYR A 38 4.23 -17.47 28.20
N LYS A 39 4.65 -17.64 29.45
CA LYS A 39 5.80 -18.47 29.83
C LYS A 39 7.05 -18.05 29.05
N ASP A 40 7.58 -18.96 28.25
CA ASP A 40 8.81 -18.81 27.46
C ASP A 40 8.55 -18.25 26.06
N PHE A 41 7.28 -18.02 25.70
CA PHE A 41 6.89 -17.50 24.40
C PHE A 41 6.47 -16.04 24.49
N ASP A 42 6.84 -15.28 23.49
CA ASP A 42 6.33 -13.92 23.25
C ASP A 42 5.91 -13.73 21.80
N VAL A 43 4.91 -12.91 21.61
CA VAL A 43 4.39 -12.51 20.30
C VAL A 43 4.28 -11.01 20.28
N SER A 44 4.73 -10.40 19.19
CA SER A 44 4.59 -8.96 18.93
C SER A 44 3.99 -8.76 17.53
N LEU A 45 2.99 -7.90 17.45
CA LEU A 45 2.28 -7.58 16.21
C LEU A 45 2.20 -6.06 16.06
N GLN A 46 2.64 -5.55 14.92
CA GLN A 46 2.51 -4.15 14.54
C GLN A 46 1.44 -4.00 13.47
N ILE A 47 0.51 -3.09 13.71
CA ILE A 47 -0.57 -2.75 12.78
C ILE A 47 -0.53 -1.25 12.55
N ASN A 48 -0.69 -0.82 11.32
CA ASN A 48 -0.95 0.57 10.98
C ASN A 48 -2.10 0.70 9.98
N GLY A 49 -2.66 1.89 9.86
CA GLY A 49 -3.72 2.17 8.91
C GLY A 49 -3.84 3.66 8.65
N ALA A 50 -4.34 4.00 7.47
CA ALA A 50 -4.65 5.35 7.08
C ALA A 50 -6.01 5.37 6.38
N PHE A 51 -6.81 6.40 6.66
CA PHE A 51 -8.21 6.47 6.24
C PHE A 51 -8.60 7.88 5.80
N GLY A 52 -9.57 7.94 4.90
CA GLY A 52 -10.18 9.19 4.43
C GLY A 52 -9.31 9.94 3.43
N HIS A 53 -8.54 9.22 2.62
CA HIS A 53 -7.76 9.79 1.53
C HIS A 53 -8.03 9.08 0.21
N LYS A 54 -7.64 9.72 -0.87
CA LYS A 54 -7.75 9.18 -2.22
C LYS A 54 -6.37 8.96 -2.83
N VAL A 55 -6.28 7.95 -3.69
CA VAL A 55 -5.10 7.66 -4.51
C VAL A 55 -5.49 7.76 -5.97
N TYR A 56 -4.72 8.54 -6.72
CA TYR A 56 -4.86 8.62 -8.17
C TYR A 56 -4.10 7.47 -8.84
N ASN A 57 -4.83 6.57 -9.48
CA ASN A 57 -4.27 5.38 -10.11
C ASN A 57 -3.75 5.66 -11.52
N GLY A 58 -2.59 6.33 -11.62
CA GLY A 58 -1.92 6.61 -12.89
C GLY A 58 -1.40 5.35 -13.59
N THR A 59 -1.14 4.29 -12.83
CA THR A 59 -0.79 2.98 -13.37
C THR A 59 -1.96 2.41 -14.18
N SER A 60 -3.17 2.43 -13.64
CA SER A 60 -4.37 2.01 -14.36
C SER A 60 -4.68 2.94 -15.54
N LEU A 61 -4.58 4.26 -15.39
CA LEU A 61 -4.72 5.22 -16.49
C LEU A 61 -3.85 4.84 -17.69
N THR A 62 -2.60 4.45 -17.43
CA THR A 62 -1.66 4.10 -18.51
C THR A 62 -1.95 2.73 -19.10
N TYR A 63 -2.05 1.69 -18.27
CA TYR A 63 -2.06 0.30 -18.75
C TYR A 63 -3.47 -0.27 -19.00
N MET A 64 -4.53 0.42 -18.61
CA MET A 64 -5.91 0.08 -18.99
C MET A 64 -6.34 0.71 -20.31
N ASN A 65 -5.49 1.53 -20.92
CA ASN A 65 -5.77 2.20 -22.19
C ASN A 65 -5.28 1.35 -23.36
N MET A 66 -6.18 1.05 -24.30
CA MET A 66 -5.85 0.27 -25.48
C MET A 66 -4.92 1.00 -26.46
N ASN A 67 -4.93 2.34 -26.47
CA ASN A 67 -4.03 3.14 -27.33
C ASN A 67 -2.57 3.11 -26.86
N SER A 68 -2.29 2.60 -25.66
CA SER A 68 -0.92 2.39 -25.18
C SER A 68 -0.22 1.21 -25.86
N PHE A 69 -0.97 0.32 -26.52
CA PHE A 69 -0.39 -0.79 -27.29
C PHE A 69 -0.03 -0.32 -28.71
N PRO A 70 1.14 -0.70 -29.29
CA PRO A 70 2.11 -1.67 -28.78
C PRO A 70 3.25 -1.09 -27.94
N ASP A 71 3.31 0.23 -27.71
CA ASP A 71 4.42 0.88 -27.00
C ASP A 71 4.56 0.39 -25.56
N TYR A 72 3.43 0.10 -24.92
CA TYR A 72 3.34 -0.51 -23.60
C TYR A 72 2.47 -1.76 -23.63
N ASN A 73 2.78 -2.68 -22.73
CA ASN A 73 1.89 -3.79 -22.48
C ASN A 73 0.62 -3.28 -21.77
N VAL A 74 -0.53 -3.91 -22.02
CA VAL A 74 -1.80 -3.52 -21.45
C VAL A 74 -2.29 -4.52 -20.42
N MET A 75 -3.07 -4.08 -19.45
CA MET A 75 -3.67 -4.97 -18.45
C MET A 75 -4.69 -5.90 -19.10
N LYS A 76 -4.78 -7.14 -18.59
CA LYS A 76 -5.72 -8.17 -19.10
C LYS A 76 -7.17 -7.68 -19.21
N LYS A 77 -7.58 -6.74 -18.36
CA LYS A 77 -8.93 -6.16 -18.36
C LYS A 77 -9.11 -5.01 -19.36
N ALA A 78 -8.04 -4.50 -19.98
CA ALA A 78 -8.10 -3.35 -20.87
C ALA A 78 -9.03 -3.56 -22.08
N PRO A 79 -8.97 -4.70 -22.81
CA PRO A 79 -9.88 -4.95 -23.94
C PRO A 79 -11.36 -4.92 -23.57
N THR A 80 -11.69 -5.43 -22.36
CA THR A 80 -13.09 -5.46 -21.88
C THR A 80 -13.59 -4.07 -21.51
N ARG A 81 -12.73 -3.21 -20.97
CA ARG A 81 -13.08 -1.84 -20.61
C ARG A 81 -13.13 -0.90 -21.81
N ASN A 82 -12.40 -1.21 -22.87
CA ASN A 82 -12.33 -0.47 -24.13
C ASN A 82 -12.09 1.05 -23.94
N ILE A 83 -11.25 1.41 -22.99
CA ILE A 83 -10.87 2.81 -22.74
C ILE A 83 -9.79 3.17 -23.76
N LYS A 84 -9.98 4.26 -24.49
CA LYS A 84 -9.08 4.72 -25.55
C LYS A 84 -8.42 6.07 -25.25
N ASP A 85 -8.84 6.74 -24.17
CA ASP A 85 -8.34 8.05 -23.79
C ASP A 85 -7.49 7.98 -22.53
N GLN A 86 -6.41 8.77 -22.52
CA GLN A 86 -5.55 8.96 -21.35
C GLN A 86 -5.89 10.25 -20.60
N THR A 87 -7.15 10.63 -20.60
CA THR A 87 -7.59 11.85 -19.91
C THR A 87 -7.57 11.62 -18.39
N ALA A 88 -6.90 12.53 -17.70
CA ALA A 88 -6.84 12.53 -16.24
C ALA A 88 -8.18 12.99 -15.68
N THR A 89 -8.99 12.05 -15.23
CA THR A 89 -10.32 12.28 -14.64
C THR A 89 -10.42 11.61 -13.27
N ASP A 90 -11.46 11.94 -12.53
CA ASP A 90 -11.83 11.32 -11.26
C ASP A 90 -12.17 9.82 -11.37
N TYR A 91 -12.40 9.30 -12.58
CA TYR A 91 -12.55 7.87 -12.85
C TYR A 91 -11.38 7.03 -12.33
N TRP A 92 -10.18 7.62 -12.31
CA TRP A 92 -8.95 6.96 -11.84
C TRP A 92 -8.63 7.25 -10.38
N LEU A 93 -9.51 7.98 -9.68
CA LEU A 93 -9.35 8.32 -8.28
C LEU A 93 -10.04 7.27 -7.41
N GLU A 94 -9.24 6.49 -6.70
CA GLU A 94 -9.69 5.38 -5.87
C GLU A 94 -9.58 5.70 -4.38
N ASP A 95 -10.29 4.94 -3.54
CA ASP A 95 -10.11 5.00 -2.10
C ASP A 95 -8.73 4.46 -1.72
N GLY A 96 -7.98 5.28 -0.98
CA GLY A 96 -6.65 4.93 -0.49
C GLY A 96 -6.66 4.27 0.89
N ASP A 97 -7.81 4.07 1.50
CA ASP A 97 -7.95 3.51 2.84
C ASP A 97 -7.31 2.13 2.95
N TYR A 98 -6.55 1.92 4.02
CA TYR A 98 -5.92 0.64 4.26
C TYR A 98 -5.69 0.34 5.74
N VAL A 99 -5.57 -0.95 6.04
CA VAL A 99 -4.99 -1.49 7.26
C VAL A 99 -3.85 -2.42 6.87
N ASN A 100 -2.67 -2.15 7.39
CA ASN A 100 -1.48 -2.94 7.13
C ASN A 100 -1.00 -3.63 8.41
N PHE A 101 -0.71 -4.92 8.31
CA PHE A 101 -0.02 -5.72 9.32
C PHE A 101 1.47 -5.71 8.98
N ASP A 102 2.22 -4.77 9.59
CA ASP A 102 3.61 -4.52 9.25
C ASP A 102 4.50 -5.71 9.54
N TYR A 103 4.39 -6.25 10.75
CA TYR A 103 5.10 -7.46 11.11
C TYR A 103 4.40 -8.23 12.23
N ILE A 104 4.69 -9.51 12.26
CA ILE A 104 4.50 -10.37 13.41
C ILE A 104 5.82 -11.02 13.78
N THR A 105 6.16 -10.98 15.06
CA THR A 105 7.32 -11.69 15.61
C THR A 105 6.84 -12.67 16.66
N VAL A 106 7.30 -13.91 16.56
CA VAL A 106 7.13 -14.94 17.59
C VAL A 106 8.50 -15.29 18.13
N GLY A 107 8.67 -15.13 19.44
CA GLY A 107 9.90 -15.45 20.16
C GLY A 107 9.71 -16.61 21.11
N TRP A 108 10.74 -17.43 21.24
CA TRP A 108 10.82 -18.51 22.22
C TRP A 108 12.13 -18.44 22.98
N ASN A 109 12.05 -18.23 24.28
CA ASN A 109 13.18 -18.31 25.18
C ASN A 109 13.31 -19.78 25.61
N VAL A 110 14.31 -20.46 25.10
CA VAL A 110 14.50 -21.89 25.35
C VAL A 110 14.87 -22.09 26.82
N PRO A 111 14.07 -22.86 27.60
CA PRO A 111 14.39 -23.11 29.00
C PRO A 111 15.63 -23.99 29.12
N LEU A 112 16.74 -23.38 29.53
CA LEU A 112 18.02 -24.09 29.72
C LEU A 112 18.08 -24.69 31.13
N LYS A 113 18.24 -25.99 31.22
CA LYS A 113 18.47 -26.71 32.47
C LYS A 113 19.96 -27.01 32.65
N ASN A 114 20.59 -26.42 33.68
CA ASN A 114 21.96 -26.74 34.13
C ASN A 114 23.05 -26.66 33.06
N THR A 115 23.06 -25.63 32.24
CA THR A 115 24.16 -25.41 31.30
C THR A 115 25.23 -24.51 31.91
N ARG A 116 26.47 -24.99 31.97
CA ARG A 116 27.63 -24.29 32.55
C ARG A 116 28.12 -23.13 31.64
N TYR A 117 27.84 -23.23 30.36
CA TYR A 117 28.41 -22.34 29.34
C TYR A 117 27.38 -21.47 28.61
N LEU A 118 26.08 -21.74 28.78
CA LEU A 118 25.02 -21.01 28.09
C LEU A 118 24.08 -20.38 29.13
N GLN A 119 24.02 -19.05 29.14
CA GLN A 119 23.16 -18.31 30.05
C GLN A 119 21.75 -18.15 29.51
N SER A 120 21.60 -17.88 28.20
CA SER A 120 20.31 -17.79 27.54
C SER A 120 20.38 -18.16 26.07
N LEU A 121 19.29 -18.73 25.59
CA LEU A 121 19.07 -19.05 24.18
C LEU A 121 17.67 -18.58 23.78
N ARG A 122 17.59 -17.71 22.77
CA ARG A 122 16.33 -17.25 22.22
C ARG A 122 16.28 -17.52 20.72
N LEU A 123 15.18 -18.11 20.30
CA LEU A 123 14.80 -18.26 18.89
C LEU A 123 13.68 -17.27 18.56
N SER A 124 13.70 -16.68 17.39
CA SER A 124 12.60 -15.83 16.92
C SER A 124 12.33 -16.03 15.45
N LEU A 125 11.07 -15.91 15.08
CA LEU A 125 10.60 -15.85 13.70
C LEU A 125 9.85 -14.54 13.51
N THR A 126 10.28 -13.74 12.56
CA THR A 126 9.61 -12.50 12.17
C THR A 126 9.13 -12.59 10.73
N VAL A 127 7.89 -12.22 10.49
CA VAL A 127 7.33 -12.05 9.15
C VAL A 127 6.99 -10.58 8.99
N ASN A 128 7.67 -9.90 8.05
CA ASN A 128 7.37 -8.51 7.70
C ASN A 128 6.42 -8.45 6.49
N ASN A 129 5.65 -7.38 6.40
CA ASN A 129 4.61 -7.16 5.40
C ASN A 129 3.65 -8.35 5.35
N LEU A 130 3.08 -8.69 6.51
CA LEU A 130 2.26 -9.89 6.68
C LEU A 130 1.02 -9.84 5.78
N ALA A 131 0.30 -8.71 5.80
CA ALA A 131 -0.88 -8.50 4.96
C ALA A 131 -1.24 -7.01 4.90
N THR A 132 -1.83 -6.59 3.79
CA THR A 132 -2.48 -5.29 3.62
C THR A 132 -3.92 -5.51 3.21
N ILE A 133 -4.87 -4.90 3.92
CA ILE A 133 -6.29 -4.89 3.59
C ILE A 133 -6.61 -3.51 3.03
N SER A 134 -7.05 -3.44 1.79
CA SER A 134 -7.42 -2.18 1.11
C SER A 134 -8.40 -2.45 -0.01
N GLY A 135 -9.19 -1.44 -0.37
CA GLY A 135 -10.01 -1.41 -1.58
C GLY A 135 -9.27 -0.93 -2.83
N TYR A 136 -8.04 -0.44 -2.70
CA TYR A 136 -7.25 0.07 -3.81
C TYR A 136 -6.89 -1.04 -4.81
N SER A 137 -7.07 -0.76 -6.12
CA SER A 137 -6.86 -1.76 -7.17
C SER A 137 -5.41 -1.89 -7.66
N GLY A 138 -4.52 -0.96 -7.29
CA GLY A 138 -3.11 -0.98 -7.64
C GLY A 138 -2.26 -1.90 -6.76
N LEU A 139 -0.94 -1.77 -6.87
CA LEU A 139 0.02 -2.65 -6.19
C LEU A 139 0.05 -2.46 -4.67
N THR A 140 -0.09 -1.22 -4.23
CA THR A 140 -0.12 -0.84 -2.81
C THR A 140 -0.85 0.49 -2.64
N PRO A 141 -1.69 0.66 -1.62
CA PRO A 141 -2.31 1.94 -1.30
C PRO A 141 -1.33 2.89 -0.56
N MET A 142 -0.21 2.38 -0.09
CA MET A 142 0.80 3.14 0.65
C MET A 142 1.70 3.94 -0.31
N ILE A 143 1.10 4.93 -0.98
CA ILE A 143 1.78 5.80 -1.95
C ILE A 143 2.35 7.01 -1.21
N ASN A 144 3.65 7.02 -0.96
CA ASN A 144 4.30 8.06 -0.16
C ASN A 144 4.72 9.30 -0.93
N SER A 145 4.72 9.31 -2.20
CA SER A 145 4.95 10.41 -3.13
C SER A 145 5.54 9.91 -4.43
N SER A 146 5.29 10.60 -5.50
CA SER A 146 6.07 10.39 -6.71
C SER A 146 7.47 10.97 -6.50
N SER A 147 8.47 10.23 -6.96
CA SER A 147 9.87 10.66 -6.89
C SER A 147 10.19 11.90 -7.74
N VAL A 148 9.27 12.35 -8.57
CA VAL A 148 9.53 13.42 -9.56
C VAL A 148 9.04 14.78 -9.11
N ASN A 149 7.91 14.88 -8.40
CA ASN A 149 7.30 16.18 -8.10
C ASN A 149 6.78 16.30 -6.66
N SER A 150 7.18 15.43 -5.74
CA SER A 150 6.68 15.42 -4.35
C SER A 150 5.15 15.41 -4.25
N THR A 151 4.46 14.83 -5.23
CA THR A 151 3.01 14.81 -5.31
C THR A 151 2.48 13.60 -4.56
N LEU A 152 1.88 13.84 -3.41
CA LEU A 152 1.25 12.80 -2.59
C LEU A 152 0.09 12.14 -3.32
N GLY A 153 -0.09 10.83 -3.08
CA GLY A 153 -1.28 10.11 -3.50
C GLY A 153 -1.39 9.82 -5.00
N ILE A 154 -0.31 9.97 -5.77
CA ILE A 154 -0.28 9.61 -7.18
C ILE A 154 0.53 8.32 -7.37
N ASP A 155 -0.13 7.26 -7.84
CA ASP A 155 0.53 6.06 -8.32
C ASP A 155 1.03 6.29 -9.75
N ASP A 156 2.33 6.61 -9.89
CA ASP A 156 2.99 7.01 -11.15
C ASP A 156 3.69 5.85 -11.88
N LYS A 157 3.32 4.61 -11.63
CA LYS A 157 3.90 3.38 -12.22
C LYS A 157 5.30 3.02 -11.69
N ARG A 158 5.85 3.76 -10.74
CA ARG A 158 7.20 3.54 -10.18
C ARG A 158 7.16 2.83 -8.84
N ASN A 159 5.96 2.57 -8.32
CA ASN A 159 5.80 1.87 -7.07
C ASN A 159 6.17 0.41 -7.22
N TYR A 160 7.02 -0.06 -6.33
CA TYR A 160 7.41 -1.46 -6.26
C TYR A 160 6.44 -2.22 -5.36
N PRO A 161 6.01 -3.43 -5.73
CA PRO A 161 5.15 -4.23 -4.86
C PRO A 161 5.86 -4.54 -3.54
N LEU A 162 5.13 -4.43 -2.44
CA LEU A 162 5.64 -4.81 -1.12
C LEU A 162 5.91 -6.32 -1.11
N TYR A 163 7.11 -6.68 -0.70
CA TYR A 163 7.50 -8.08 -0.55
C TYR A 163 7.41 -8.52 0.90
N ARG A 164 7.01 -9.78 1.10
CA ARG A 164 7.00 -10.41 2.41
C ARG A 164 8.37 -10.97 2.71
N THR A 165 8.90 -10.66 3.91
CA THR A 165 10.20 -11.14 4.36
C THR A 165 10.03 -12.03 5.57
N TYR A 166 10.72 -13.17 5.56
CA TYR A 166 10.79 -14.10 6.68
C TYR A 166 12.19 -14.05 7.28
N THR A 167 12.28 -13.75 8.56
CA THR A 167 13.55 -13.64 9.27
C THR A 167 13.56 -14.60 10.45
N ILE A 168 14.57 -15.46 10.50
CA ILE A 168 14.83 -16.34 11.66
C ILE A 168 15.98 -15.70 12.45
N GLY A 169 15.73 -15.45 13.73
CA GLY A 169 16.70 -14.89 14.66
C GLY A 169 17.14 -15.94 15.70
N LEU A 170 18.44 -15.98 15.97
CA LEU A 170 19.05 -16.75 17.05
C LEU A 170 19.86 -15.79 17.94
N SER A 171 19.53 -15.72 19.22
CA SER A 171 20.31 -14.97 20.20
C SER A 171 20.84 -15.92 21.27
N VAL A 172 22.14 -15.87 21.49
CA VAL A 172 22.85 -16.76 22.44
C VAL A 172 23.70 -15.91 23.36
N ASN A 173 23.56 -16.08 24.68
CA ASN A 173 24.42 -15.48 25.69
C ASN A 173 25.20 -16.58 26.43
N PHE A 174 26.47 -16.33 26.63
CA PHE A 174 27.42 -17.22 27.29
C PHE A 174 27.77 -16.73 28.69
#